data_cceda11c29169cd7cd102c30de1bfb8e
#
_entry.id   cceda11c29169cd7cd102c30de1bfb8e
#
_cell.length_a   1.000
_cell.length_b   1.000
_cell.length_c   1.000
_cell.angle_alpha   90.00
_cell.angle_beta   90.00
_cell.angle_gamma   90.00
#
_symmetry.space_group_name_H-M   'P 1'
#
loop_
_entity.id
_entity.type
_entity.pdbx_description
1 polymer ?
#
loop_
_entity_poly.entity_id
_entity_poly.type
_entity_poly.pdbx_seq_one_letter_code
_entity_poly.pdbx_strand_id
1 'polypeptide(L)'
;MSVVVVDHHDSYTWNLVHLIAEVTGVVPSVVQHDQTPDLSSYSHIVLSPGPGHPANPADFALGKDVFELGLPVLGVCLGMQALVTAHGGEVTKVAPAHGEVALVEHDQSGVFEGLQSPLKAVRYHSLAATNLPDVLRVNARCDGVVMGVMHRDRPLWGVQFHPESILSEHGRVMVANFLEST
;
A
#
# COMPACT_ATOMS: atom_id res chain seq x y z
N MET A 1 15.62 4.10 -12.61
CA MET A 1 14.55 3.91 -11.62
C MET A 1 15.17 3.53 -10.29
N SER A 2 14.88 4.26 -9.24
CA SER A 2 15.36 4.01 -7.87
C SER A 2 14.15 3.86 -6.94
N VAL A 3 13.94 2.65 -6.43
CA VAL A 3 12.79 2.34 -5.55
C VAL A 3 13.29 2.23 -4.11
N VAL A 4 12.53 2.81 -3.17
CA VAL A 4 12.75 2.63 -1.74
C VAL A 4 11.54 1.95 -1.10
N VAL A 5 11.80 0.99 -0.24
CA VAL A 5 10.81 0.39 0.66
C VAL A 5 11.02 0.98 2.05
N VAL A 6 10.01 1.64 2.58
CA VAL A 6 10.01 2.10 3.97
C VAL A 6 9.44 0.99 4.83
N ASP A 7 10.26 0.47 5.72
CA ASP A 7 9.93 -0.63 6.62
C ASP A 7 9.31 -0.10 7.93
N HIS A 8 8.12 -0.58 8.25
CA HIS A 8 7.39 -0.29 9.49
C HIS A 8 7.54 -1.43 10.51
N HIS A 9 8.75 -2.03 10.59
CA HIS A 9 9.08 -3.15 11.48
C HIS A 9 8.17 -4.36 11.28
N ASP A 10 7.89 -4.68 10.01
CA ASP A 10 7.00 -5.76 9.61
C ASP A 10 7.76 -6.99 9.11
N SER A 11 7.29 -8.19 9.49
CA SER A 11 7.90 -9.45 9.06
C SER A 11 7.74 -9.73 7.56
N TYR A 12 6.76 -9.11 6.89
CA TYR A 12 6.50 -9.29 5.46
C TYR A 12 7.22 -8.27 4.56
N THR A 13 7.92 -7.29 5.14
CA THR A 13 8.66 -6.27 4.36
C THR A 13 9.62 -6.90 3.34
N TRP A 14 10.34 -7.94 3.73
CA TRP A 14 11.29 -8.61 2.83
C TRP A 14 10.63 -9.36 1.68
N ASN A 15 9.42 -9.88 1.85
CA ASN A 15 8.65 -10.46 0.74
C ASN A 15 8.29 -9.36 -0.28
N LEU A 16 7.94 -8.16 0.20
CA LEU A 16 7.67 -7.01 -0.66
C LEU A 16 8.94 -6.55 -1.40
N VAL A 17 10.08 -6.52 -0.72
CA VAL A 17 11.40 -6.24 -1.33
C VAL A 17 11.71 -7.24 -2.44
N HIS A 18 11.51 -8.53 -2.20
CA HIS A 18 11.73 -9.58 -3.20
C HIS A 18 10.78 -9.45 -4.39
N LEU A 19 9.51 -9.15 -4.15
CA LEU A 19 8.54 -8.93 -5.21
C LEU A 19 8.93 -7.76 -6.11
N ILE A 20 9.39 -6.65 -5.54
CA ILE A 20 9.89 -5.50 -6.30
C ILE A 20 11.16 -5.88 -7.08
N ALA A 21 12.09 -6.60 -6.46
CA ALA A 21 13.31 -7.07 -7.12
C ALA A 21 13.02 -8.01 -8.29
N GLU A 22 12.01 -8.87 -8.18
CA GLU A 22 11.56 -9.71 -9.29
C GLU A 22 11.06 -8.91 -10.51
N VAL A 23 10.36 -7.80 -10.25
CA VAL A 23 9.81 -6.94 -11.31
C VAL A 23 10.90 -6.09 -11.95
N THR A 24 11.78 -5.49 -11.14
CA THR A 24 12.76 -4.49 -11.58
C THR A 24 14.11 -5.10 -11.96
N GLY A 25 14.42 -6.31 -11.53
CA GLY A 25 15.76 -6.90 -11.61
C GLY A 25 16.78 -6.31 -10.63
N VAL A 26 16.36 -5.39 -9.75
CA VAL A 26 17.23 -4.68 -8.80
C VAL A 26 16.59 -4.70 -7.40
N VAL A 27 17.39 -5.03 -6.40
CA VAL A 27 16.93 -4.97 -5.00
C VAL A 27 16.71 -3.50 -4.61
N PRO A 28 15.50 -3.12 -4.17
CA PRO A 28 15.23 -1.75 -3.74
C PRO A 28 15.99 -1.40 -2.46
N SER A 29 16.21 -0.11 -2.20
CA SER A 29 16.69 0.35 -0.92
C SER A 29 15.65 0.08 0.17
N VAL A 30 16.10 -0.25 1.38
CA VAL A 30 15.22 -0.43 2.55
C VAL A 30 15.65 0.56 3.63
N VAL A 31 14.70 1.32 4.15
CA VAL A 31 14.94 2.30 5.23
C VAL A 31 13.86 2.13 6.30
N GLN A 32 14.22 2.41 7.56
CA GLN A 32 13.26 2.33 8.66
C GLN A 32 12.46 3.65 8.75
N HIS A 33 11.15 3.54 9.00
CA HIS A 33 10.26 4.70 9.06
C HIS A 33 10.61 5.69 10.18
N ASP A 34 11.22 5.20 11.27
CA ASP A 34 11.54 5.95 12.49
C ASP A 34 12.97 6.54 12.50
N GLN A 35 13.73 6.35 11.42
CA GLN A 35 15.09 6.88 11.26
C GLN A 35 15.14 8.17 10.43
N THR A 36 14.02 8.87 10.27
CA THR A 36 13.90 10.12 9.49
C THR A 36 14.61 10.05 8.12
N PRO A 37 14.27 9.06 7.28
CA PRO A 37 14.96 8.87 6.01
C PRO A 37 14.68 10.01 5.03
N ASP A 38 15.72 10.43 4.29
CA ASP A 38 15.53 11.32 3.13
C ASP A 38 15.05 10.49 1.94
N LEU A 39 13.78 10.66 1.58
CA LEU A 39 13.14 9.95 0.49
C LEU A 39 13.13 10.71 -0.84
N SER A 40 13.59 11.97 -0.85
CA SER A 40 13.48 12.87 -2.02
C SER A 40 14.35 12.44 -3.20
N SER A 41 15.36 11.63 -2.98
CA SER A 41 16.29 11.15 -4.01
C SER A 41 15.80 9.92 -4.78
N TYR A 42 14.70 9.32 -4.34
CA TYR A 42 14.11 8.14 -4.99
C TYR A 42 13.08 8.51 -6.05
N SER A 43 12.86 7.61 -7.00
CA SER A 43 11.83 7.78 -8.02
C SER A 43 10.46 7.23 -7.58
N HIS A 44 10.45 6.22 -6.70
CA HIS A 44 9.24 5.57 -6.21
C HIS A 44 9.40 5.17 -4.75
N ILE A 45 8.33 5.32 -3.99
CA ILE A 45 8.27 4.99 -2.57
C ILE A 45 7.23 3.89 -2.36
N VAL A 46 7.60 2.82 -1.66
CA VAL A 46 6.69 1.77 -1.20
C VAL A 46 6.66 1.78 0.31
N LEU A 47 5.49 1.96 0.89
CA LEU A 47 5.27 1.93 2.34
C LEU A 47 4.81 0.53 2.73
N SER A 48 5.59 -0.16 3.55
CA SER A 48 5.34 -1.55 3.94
C SER A 48 4.10 -1.70 4.82
N PRO A 49 3.57 -2.92 4.95
CA PRO A 49 2.74 -3.28 6.10
C PRO A 49 3.44 -2.95 7.41
N GLY A 50 2.70 -2.99 8.51
CA GLY A 50 3.25 -2.80 9.85
C GLY A 50 2.19 -2.95 10.93
N PRO A 51 2.62 -3.12 12.18
CA PRO A 51 1.72 -3.16 13.32
C PRO A 51 1.21 -1.76 13.70
N GLY A 52 0.16 -1.72 14.51
CA GLY A 52 -0.33 -0.50 15.12
C GLY A 52 -1.33 0.29 14.29
N HIS A 53 -1.34 1.60 14.47
CA HIS A 53 -2.32 2.50 13.86
C HIS A 53 -1.63 3.65 13.11
N PRO A 54 -2.06 3.99 11.89
CA PRO A 54 -1.38 4.97 11.05
C PRO A 54 -1.39 6.41 11.60
N ALA A 55 -2.32 6.74 12.50
CA ALA A 55 -2.36 8.04 13.18
C ALA A 55 -1.42 8.12 14.39
N ASN A 56 -0.84 7.00 14.83
CA ASN A 56 0.14 6.98 15.91
C ASN A 56 1.55 7.22 15.36
N PRO A 57 2.26 8.30 15.72
CA PRO A 57 3.62 8.55 15.22
C PRO A 57 4.64 7.46 15.59
N ALA A 58 4.40 6.68 16.63
CA ALA A 58 5.25 5.53 16.97
C ALA A 58 5.13 4.39 15.96
N ASP A 59 3.97 4.25 15.31
CA ASP A 59 3.69 3.19 14.35
C ASP A 59 3.93 3.66 12.90
N PHE A 60 3.74 4.98 12.64
CA PHE A 60 3.96 5.60 11.35
C PHE A 60 4.63 6.98 11.50
N ALA A 61 5.96 6.98 11.65
CA ALA A 61 6.73 8.18 11.97
C ALA A 61 6.84 9.21 10.83
N LEU A 62 6.67 8.78 9.58
CA LEU A 62 6.74 9.67 8.40
C LEU A 62 5.61 10.71 8.36
N GLY A 63 4.49 10.43 9.05
CA GLY A 63 3.34 11.32 9.03
C GLY A 63 2.77 11.54 7.62
N LYS A 64 2.18 12.70 7.39
CA LYS A 64 1.62 13.07 6.08
C LYS A 64 2.68 13.51 5.06
N ASP A 65 3.86 13.89 5.51
CA ASP A 65 4.88 14.56 4.68
C ASP A 65 5.39 13.65 3.55
N VAL A 66 5.40 12.32 3.75
CA VAL A 66 5.77 11.36 2.70
C VAL A 66 4.86 11.47 1.47
N PHE A 67 3.60 11.81 1.66
CA PHE A 67 2.63 11.97 0.57
C PHE A 67 2.69 13.35 -0.12
N GLU A 68 3.43 14.31 0.46
CA GLU A 68 3.61 15.66 -0.09
C GLU A 68 4.88 15.81 -0.95
N LEU A 69 5.69 14.76 -1.06
CA LEU A 69 6.94 14.77 -1.83
C LEU A 69 6.73 14.89 -3.35
N GLY A 70 5.51 14.68 -3.84
CA GLY A 70 5.22 14.70 -5.28
C GLY A 70 5.73 13.47 -6.03
N LEU A 71 6.18 12.45 -5.32
CA LEU A 71 6.68 11.19 -5.87
C LEU A 71 5.56 10.13 -5.90
N PRO A 72 5.65 9.15 -6.82
CA PRO A 72 4.80 7.97 -6.79
C PRO A 72 4.94 7.19 -5.48
N VAL A 73 3.82 6.95 -4.79
CA VAL A 73 3.76 6.20 -3.52
C VAL A 73 2.76 5.07 -3.61
N LEU A 74 3.20 3.86 -3.25
CA LEU A 74 2.32 2.71 -3.01
C LEU A 74 2.32 2.36 -1.52
N GLY A 75 1.18 2.50 -0.88
CA GLY A 75 0.97 2.05 0.50
C GLY A 75 0.37 0.65 0.56
N VAL A 76 1.01 -0.25 1.31
CA VAL A 76 0.54 -1.62 1.53
C VAL A 76 0.06 -1.76 2.98
N CYS A 77 -1.17 -2.21 3.19
CA CYS A 77 -1.81 -2.43 4.49
C CYS A 77 -1.75 -1.17 5.37
N LEU A 78 -0.83 -1.10 6.34
CA LEU A 78 -0.60 0.10 7.16
C LEU A 78 -0.30 1.33 6.28
N GLY A 79 0.48 1.16 5.21
CA GLY A 79 0.82 2.23 4.27
C GLY A 79 -0.41 2.80 3.55
N MET A 80 -1.38 1.96 3.14
CA MET A 80 -2.66 2.42 2.61
C MET A 80 -3.48 3.16 3.67
N GLN A 81 -3.54 2.63 4.88
CA GLN A 81 -4.25 3.26 5.99
C GLN A 81 -3.66 4.64 6.32
N ALA A 82 -2.33 4.77 6.25
CA ALA A 82 -1.63 6.05 6.42
C ALA A 82 -1.99 7.05 5.31
N LEU A 83 -2.10 6.60 4.07
CA LEU A 83 -2.57 7.45 2.96
C LEU A 83 -3.98 7.99 3.24
N VAL A 84 -4.87 7.17 3.75
CA VAL A 84 -6.24 7.58 4.10
C VAL A 84 -6.24 8.60 5.24
N THR A 85 -5.53 8.34 6.33
CA THR A 85 -5.49 9.26 7.49
C THR A 85 -4.78 10.56 7.18
N ALA A 86 -3.73 10.54 6.37
CA ALA A 86 -3.00 11.74 5.95
C ALA A 86 -3.86 12.74 5.17
N HIS A 87 -4.90 12.26 4.49
CA HIS A 87 -5.85 13.08 3.74
C HIS A 87 -7.16 13.36 4.50
N GLY A 88 -7.20 13.06 5.81
CA GLY A 88 -8.35 13.36 6.67
C GLY A 88 -9.44 12.29 6.70
N GLY A 89 -9.15 11.10 6.17
CA GLY A 89 -10.03 9.95 6.29
C GLY A 89 -9.90 9.23 7.64
N GLU A 90 -10.77 8.26 7.87
CA GLU A 90 -10.82 7.50 9.12
C GLU A 90 -10.44 6.03 8.89
N VAL A 91 -9.67 5.51 9.83
CA VAL A 91 -9.30 4.09 9.93
C VAL A 91 -9.76 3.58 11.28
N THR A 92 -10.60 2.55 11.28
CA THR A 92 -11.19 2.00 12.51
C THR A 92 -11.12 0.49 12.55
N LYS A 93 -11.42 -0.09 13.71
CA LYS A 93 -11.46 -1.54 13.91
C LYS A 93 -12.60 -2.17 13.09
N VAL A 94 -12.26 -3.27 12.44
CA VAL A 94 -13.18 -4.16 11.72
C VAL A 94 -12.98 -5.59 12.21
N ALA A 95 -13.81 -6.52 11.74
CA ALA A 95 -13.60 -7.94 12.00
C ALA A 95 -12.19 -8.35 11.51
N PRO A 96 -11.36 -8.94 12.40
CA PRO A 96 -9.98 -9.26 12.04
C PRO A 96 -9.91 -10.36 10.98
N ALA A 97 -8.98 -10.19 10.04
CA ALA A 97 -8.61 -11.20 9.06
C ALA A 97 -7.15 -11.59 9.31
N HIS A 98 -6.87 -12.91 9.40
CA HIS A 98 -5.53 -13.43 9.68
C HIS A 98 -5.19 -14.55 8.68
N GLY A 99 -4.53 -14.19 7.57
CA GLY A 99 -4.19 -15.14 6.52
C GLY A 99 -5.41 -15.61 5.72
N GLU A 100 -6.45 -14.81 5.71
CA GLU A 100 -7.67 -15.09 4.98
C GLU A 100 -7.51 -14.74 3.51
N VAL A 101 -7.77 -15.70 2.63
CA VAL A 101 -7.84 -15.46 1.18
C VAL A 101 -9.23 -14.92 0.86
N ALA A 102 -9.29 -13.69 0.39
CA ALA A 102 -10.52 -13.01 0.03
C ALA A 102 -10.61 -12.75 -1.48
N LEU A 103 -11.83 -12.66 -2.00
CA LEU A 103 -12.10 -12.22 -3.36
C LEU A 103 -12.22 -10.69 -3.37
N VAL A 104 -11.26 -10.03 -4.01
CA VAL A 104 -11.21 -8.57 -4.12
C VAL A 104 -11.77 -8.15 -5.47
N GLU A 105 -12.91 -7.47 -5.44
CA GLU A 105 -13.50 -6.82 -6.60
C GLU A 105 -12.81 -5.47 -6.84
N HIS A 106 -12.47 -5.16 -8.10
CA HIS A 106 -11.81 -3.90 -8.47
C HIS A 106 -12.29 -3.38 -9.83
N ASP A 107 -12.07 -2.10 -10.08
CA ASP A 107 -12.52 -1.40 -11.27
C ASP A 107 -11.46 -1.34 -12.40
N GLN A 108 -10.39 -2.11 -12.29
CA GLN A 108 -9.26 -2.18 -13.22
C GLN A 108 -8.48 -0.87 -13.39
N SER A 109 -8.50 0.00 -12.39
CA SER A 109 -7.75 1.26 -12.42
C SER A 109 -6.50 1.21 -11.53
N GLY A 110 -5.52 2.06 -11.84
CA GLY A 110 -4.27 2.18 -11.10
C GLY A 110 -3.49 0.85 -11.08
N VAL A 111 -3.13 0.36 -9.90
CA VAL A 111 -2.38 -0.90 -9.78
C VAL A 111 -3.12 -2.13 -10.31
N PHE A 112 -4.43 -2.05 -10.51
CA PHE A 112 -5.26 -3.15 -11.03
C PHE A 112 -5.44 -3.14 -12.55
N GLU A 113 -4.77 -2.25 -13.28
CA GLU A 113 -4.89 -2.15 -14.72
C GLU A 113 -4.54 -3.48 -15.40
N GLY A 114 -5.41 -3.92 -16.33
CA GLY A 114 -5.24 -5.16 -17.08
C GLY A 114 -5.53 -6.45 -16.31
N LEU A 115 -5.89 -6.37 -15.02
CA LEU A 115 -6.23 -7.54 -14.22
C LEU A 115 -7.71 -7.90 -14.30
N GLN A 116 -8.02 -9.18 -14.20
CA GLN A 116 -9.41 -9.64 -14.09
C GLN A 116 -9.95 -9.42 -12.67
N SER A 117 -11.20 -9.02 -12.57
CA SER A 117 -11.92 -8.86 -11.31
C SER A 117 -13.02 -9.93 -11.19
N PRO A 118 -13.21 -10.57 -10.01
CA PRO A 118 -12.39 -10.42 -8.80
C PRO A 118 -11.06 -11.18 -8.88
N LEU A 119 -10.10 -10.81 -8.02
CA LEU A 119 -8.86 -11.54 -7.80
C LEU A 119 -8.76 -12.04 -6.36
N LYS A 120 -7.96 -13.10 -6.13
CA LYS A 120 -7.68 -13.60 -4.78
C LYS A 120 -6.53 -12.83 -4.16
N ALA A 121 -6.71 -12.38 -2.92
CA ALA A 121 -5.68 -11.70 -2.16
C ALA A 121 -5.76 -12.05 -0.68
N VAL A 122 -4.61 -12.02 -0.01
CA VAL A 122 -4.50 -12.37 1.41
C VAL A 122 -4.63 -11.12 2.28
N ARG A 123 -5.42 -11.25 3.33
CA ARG A 123 -5.70 -10.24 4.34
C ARG A 123 -5.06 -10.59 5.67
N TYR A 124 -4.37 -9.61 6.28
CA TYR A 124 -3.80 -9.68 7.64
C TYR A 124 -4.05 -8.34 8.34
N HIS A 125 -5.30 -7.99 8.62
CA HIS A 125 -5.61 -6.71 9.24
C HIS A 125 -6.85 -6.76 10.14
N SER A 126 -6.86 -5.94 11.17
CA SER A 126 -8.00 -5.67 12.06
C SER A 126 -8.47 -4.22 12.00
N LEU A 127 -7.82 -3.41 11.16
CA LEU A 127 -8.17 -2.03 10.86
C LEU A 127 -8.49 -1.91 9.38
N ALA A 128 -9.41 -1.02 9.05
CA ALA A 128 -9.75 -0.68 7.66
C ALA A 128 -10.17 0.78 7.54
N ALA A 129 -10.08 1.32 6.33
CA ALA A 129 -10.63 2.63 6.00
C ALA A 129 -12.17 2.56 6.04
N THR A 130 -12.78 3.39 6.88
CA THR A 130 -14.23 3.45 7.09
C THR A 130 -14.86 4.75 6.60
N ASN A 131 -14.06 5.82 6.50
CA ASN A 131 -14.46 7.07 5.90
C ASN A 131 -13.32 7.58 5.02
N LEU A 132 -13.62 7.88 3.75
CA LEU A 132 -12.64 8.39 2.80
C LEU A 132 -12.92 9.83 2.43
N PRO A 133 -11.87 10.68 2.35
CA PRO A 133 -12.00 12.03 1.86
C PRO A 133 -12.23 12.03 0.33
N ASP A 134 -12.85 13.08 -0.20
CA ASP A 134 -13.21 13.19 -1.62
C ASP A 134 -12.01 13.11 -2.58
N VAL A 135 -10.82 13.47 -2.11
CA VAL A 135 -9.58 13.40 -2.93
C VAL A 135 -9.10 11.97 -3.18
N LEU A 136 -9.59 10.99 -2.40
CA LEU A 136 -9.30 9.57 -2.59
C LEU A 136 -10.49 8.86 -3.23
N ARG A 137 -10.19 8.00 -4.20
CA ARG A 137 -11.17 7.14 -4.85
C ARG A 137 -10.93 5.69 -4.44
N VAL A 138 -12.01 5.00 -4.06
CA VAL A 138 -11.97 3.55 -3.87
C VAL A 138 -11.95 2.88 -5.23
N ASN A 139 -11.00 2.00 -5.46
CA ASN A 139 -10.89 1.22 -6.68
C ASN A 139 -10.94 -0.30 -6.44
N ALA A 140 -10.98 -0.75 -5.17
CA ALA A 140 -11.17 -2.16 -4.82
C ALA A 140 -11.92 -2.34 -3.49
N ARG A 141 -12.73 -3.43 -3.40
CA ARG A 141 -13.51 -3.82 -2.21
C ARG A 141 -13.57 -5.33 -2.05
N CYS A 142 -13.80 -5.76 -0.81
CA CYS A 142 -14.16 -7.12 -0.47
C CYS A 142 -15.20 -7.07 0.65
N ASP A 143 -16.40 -7.62 0.44
CA ASP A 143 -17.49 -7.64 1.44
C ASP A 143 -17.75 -6.27 2.09
N GLY A 144 -17.74 -5.21 1.29
CA GLY A 144 -17.93 -3.83 1.74
C GLY A 144 -16.71 -3.17 2.36
N VAL A 145 -15.65 -3.91 2.66
CA VAL A 145 -14.39 -3.37 3.17
C VAL A 145 -13.56 -2.77 2.03
N VAL A 146 -13.00 -1.59 2.23
CA VAL A 146 -12.12 -0.94 1.25
C VAL A 146 -10.81 -1.71 1.16
N MET A 147 -10.49 -2.18 -0.05
CA MET A 147 -9.30 -2.97 -0.36
C MET A 147 -8.29 -2.24 -1.25
N GLY A 148 -8.70 -1.17 -1.89
CA GLY A 148 -7.83 -0.34 -2.71
C GLY A 148 -8.31 1.09 -2.78
N VAL A 149 -7.36 2.02 -2.78
CA VAL A 149 -7.60 3.46 -2.95
C VAL A 149 -6.56 4.07 -3.89
N MET A 150 -6.93 5.15 -4.55
CA MET A 150 -6.01 5.98 -5.30
C MET A 150 -6.38 7.46 -5.15
N HIS A 151 -5.39 8.33 -5.15
CA HIS A 151 -5.62 9.76 -5.19
C HIS A 151 -6.09 10.18 -6.59
N ARG A 152 -6.99 11.16 -6.68
CA ARG A 152 -7.59 11.59 -7.96
C ARG A 152 -6.61 12.31 -8.87
N ASP A 153 -5.68 13.08 -8.29
CA ASP A 153 -4.83 14.02 -9.03
C ASP A 153 -3.32 13.81 -8.78
N ARG A 154 -2.95 12.91 -7.87
CA ARG A 154 -1.55 12.65 -7.49
C ARG A 154 -1.21 11.18 -7.64
N PRO A 155 0.05 10.81 -7.87
CA PRO A 155 0.49 9.43 -8.06
C PRO A 155 0.59 8.68 -6.71
N LEU A 156 -0.56 8.57 -6.03
CA LEU A 156 -0.66 7.91 -4.72
C LEU A 156 -1.68 6.77 -4.79
N TRP A 157 -1.24 5.56 -4.42
CA TRP A 157 -2.06 4.35 -4.42
C TRP A 157 -1.92 3.61 -3.10
N GLY A 158 -2.94 2.85 -2.74
CA GLY A 158 -2.90 1.98 -1.58
C GLY A 158 -3.69 0.71 -1.81
N VAL A 159 -3.19 -0.41 -1.25
CA VAL A 159 -3.88 -1.69 -1.17
C VAL A 159 -3.91 -2.16 0.29
N GLN A 160 -5.07 -2.68 0.74
CA GLN A 160 -5.24 -3.15 2.12
C GLN A 160 -4.71 -4.58 2.31
N PHE A 161 -4.76 -5.38 1.26
CA PHE A 161 -4.24 -6.75 1.25
C PHE A 161 -2.72 -6.77 1.01
N HIS A 162 -2.14 -7.97 1.08
CA HIS A 162 -0.71 -8.21 0.93
C HIS A 162 -0.38 -8.75 -0.47
N PRO A 163 -0.01 -7.92 -1.45
CA PRO A 163 0.33 -8.36 -2.80
C PRO A 163 1.61 -9.21 -2.84
N GLU A 164 2.46 -9.10 -1.83
CA GLU A 164 3.71 -9.83 -1.65
C GLU A 164 3.51 -11.27 -1.14
N SER A 165 2.30 -11.61 -0.69
CA SER A 165 2.01 -12.97 -0.24
C SER A 165 1.92 -13.93 -1.43
N ILE A 166 2.48 -15.12 -1.27
CA ILE A 166 2.38 -16.21 -2.27
C ILE A 166 0.92 -16.63 -2.55
N LEU A 167 0.03 -16.36 -1.63
CA LEU A 167 -1.40 -16.65 -1.76
C LEU A 167 -2.20 -15.52 -2.42
N SER A 168 -1.56 -14.39 -2.71
CA SER A 168 -2.16 -13.28 -3.47
C SER A 168 -1.85 -13.44 -4.96
N GLU A 169 -2.89 -13.29 -5.78
CA GLU A 169 -2.75 -13.34 -7.25
C GLU A 169 -2.19 -12.01 -7.77
N HIS A 170 -1.42 -12.07 -8.83
CA HIS A 170 -1.00 -10.92 -9.65
C HIS A 170 -0.18 -9.83 -8.95
N GLY A 171 0.46 -10.11 -7.80
CA GLY A 171 1.28 -9.12 -7.09
C GLY A 171 2.36 -8.47 -7.98
N ARG A 172 3.00 -9.25 -8.86
CA ARG A 172 4.00 -8.74 -9.82
C ARG A 172 3.41 -7.72 -10.79
N VAL A 173 2.21 -7.97 -11.31
CA VAL A 173 1.53 -7.05 -12.23
C VAL A 173 1.16 -5.76 -11.52
N MET A 174 0.66 -5.84 -10.29
CA MET A 174 0.33 -4.65 -9.49
C MET A 174 1.57 -3.78 -9.22
N VAL A 175 2.70 -4.39 -8.88
CA VAL A 175 3.97 -3.68 -8.70
C VAL A 175 4.45 -3.09 -10.01
N ALA A 176 4.37 -3.82 -11.13
CA ALA A 176 4.75 -3.30 -12.45
C ALA A 176 3.89 -2.08 -12.84
N ASN A 177 2.56 -2.18 -12.68
CA ASN A 177 1.63 -1.08 -12.95
C ASN A 177 1.97 0.17 -12.09
N PHE A 178 2.29 -0.02 -10.82
CA PHE A 178 2.74 1.06 -9.95
C PHE A 178 4.03 1.72 -10.45
N LEU A 179 5.02 0.93 -10.85
CA LEU A 179 6.32 1.44 -11.30
C LEU A 179 6.28 2.12 -12.66
N GLU A 180 5.30 1.79 -13.50
CA GLU A 180 5.06 2.43 -14.80
C GLU A 180 4.19 3.70 -14.68
N SER A 181 3.53 3.89 -13.54
CA SER A 181 2.68 5.07 -13.28
C SER A 181 3.56 6.27 -12.90
N THR A 182 3.56 7.30 -13.70
CA THR A 182 4.32 8.56 -13.50
C THR A 182 3.38 9.75 -13.36
#